data_8c5de623e94b5ebac0aad997112a7d98
#
_entry.id   8c5de623e94b5ebac0aad997112a7d98
#
_cell.length_a   1.000
_cell.length_b   1.000
_cell.length_c   1.000
_cell.angle_alpha   90.00
_cell.angle_beta   90.00
_cell.angle_gamma   90.00
#
_symmetry.space_group_name_H-M   'P 1'
#
loop_
_entity.id
_entity.type
_entity.pdbx_description
1 polymer ?
#
loop_
_entity_poly.entity_id
_entity_poly.type
_entity_poly.pdbx_seq_one_letter_code
_entity_poly.pdbx_strand_id
1 'polypeptide(L)'
;MTTEELDTLLTALYVRIDDHLPRTRWLGRPPLLTDSELLCLAVAQVLLGFHSEARWIRFARAHLRGMFPHLPERPGYNKRLRAARPLLQQAIRDLARDSDLWADPVWITDSTPVECGRSRDTARRSALAGWAGYGYSRSHSRWFWGLKLHLVCTPAGLPVTWALASPKVDEREVLAALIETEPDLVRERPGLLILADKGYVSAELDRFLDQHGITLLRPSYRNRTPRPGEGLLKSVRQLIESVNDTLKGQLGLEQHGGRTIEGLGARVGQRLLAMTCAIWHNRTTGQPVTRSLIAYDH
;
A
#
# COMPACT_ATOMS: atom_id res chain seq x y z
N MET A 1 -17.56 14.15 -13.57
CA MET A 1 -16.26 13.62 -14.06
C MET A 1 -16.53 12.56 -15.10
N THR A 2 -15.75 12.53 -16.12
CA THR A 2 -15.98 11.67 -17.25
C THR A 2 -15.37 10.28 -17.01
N THR A 3 -16.06 9.22 -17.36
CA THR A 3 -15.57 7.84 -17.50
C THR A 3 -14.20 7.81 -18.19
N GLU A 4 -13.87 8.81 -18.98
CA GLU A 4 -12.63 9.01 -19.73
C GLU A 4 -11.37 9.05 -18.86
N GLU A 5 -11.40 9.62 -17.65
CA GLU A 5 -10.18 9.71 -16.81
C GLU A 5 -9.80 8.36 -16.21
N LEU A 6 -10.78 7.58 -15.74
CA LEU A 6 -10.53 6.22 -15.27
C LEU A 6 -10.08 5.32 -16.42
N ASP A 7 -10.74 5.40 -17.57
CA ASP A 7 -10.41 4.61 -18.76
C ASP A 7 -8.98 4.91 -19.25
N THR A 8 -8.59 6.19 -19.22
CA THR A 8 -7.22 6.62 -19.58
C THR A 8 -6.19 6.05 -18.60
N LEU A 9 -6.46 6.14 -17.28
CA LEU A 9 -5.58 5.59 -16.26
C LEU A 9 -5.46 4.07 -16.40
N LEU A 10 -6.59 3.34 -16.57
CA LEU A 10 -6.58 1.88 -16.68
C LEU A 10 -5.90 1.42 -17.97
N THR A 11 -6.06 2.13 -19.07
CA THR A 11 -5.36 1.84 -20.33
C THR A 11 -3.85 2.06 -20.18
N ALA A 12 -3.44 3.18 -19.59
CA ALA A 12 -2.02 3.46 -19.33
C ALA A 12 -1.41 2.40 -18.39
N LEU A 13 -2.13 2.03 -17.33
CA LEU A 13 -1.73 0.97 -16.41
C LEU A 13 -1.57 -0.37 -17.16
N TYR A 14 -2.57 -0.76 -17.96
CA TYR A 14 -2.53 -2.01 -18.71
C TYR A 14 -1.29 -2.08 -19.60
N VAL A 15 -1.07 -1.08 -20.42
CA VAL A 15 0.09 -1.02 -21.33
C VAL A 15 1.39 -1.12 -20.54
N ARG A 16 1.49 -0.39 -19.41
CA ARG A 16 2.72 -0.36 -18.62
C ARG A 16 3.03 -1.69 -17.93
N ILE A 17 2.02 -2.40 -17.40
CA ILE A 17 2.27 -3.64 -16.65
C ILE A 17 2.28 -4.87 -17.56
N ASP A 18 1.57 -4.89 -18.69
CA ASP A 18 1.49 -6.07 -19.56
C ASP A 18 2.85 -6.44 -20.17
N ASP A 19 3.69 -5.45 -20.46
CA ASP A 19 5.04 -5.65 -20.98
C ASP A 19 6.04 -6.14 -19.90
N HIS A 20 5.75 -5.91 -18.61
CA HIS A 20 6.70 -6.13 -17.51
C HIS A 20 6.32 -7.28 -16.58
N LEU A 21 5.04 -7.65 -16.54
CA LEU A 21 4.61 -8.76 -15.69
C LEU A 21 5.13 -10.10 -16.24
N PRO A 22 5.62 -10.99 -15.35
CA PRO A 22 6.04 -12.32 -15.77
C PRO A 22 4.85 -13.09 -16.32
N ARG A 23 5.03 -13.71 -17.48
CA ARG A 23 4.00 -14.57 -18.07
C ARG A 23 3.82 -15.81 -17.21
N THR A 24 2.67 -15.92 -16.58
CA THR A 24 2.32 -17.09 -15.76
C THR A 24 2.16 -18.31 -16.65
N ARG A 25 2.90 -19.38 -16.36
CA ARG A 25 2.68 -20.68 -17.00
C ARG A 25 1.46 -21.35 -16.36
N TRP A 26 0.44 -21.57 -17.16
CA TRP A 26 -0.79 -22.24 -16.74
C TRP A 26 -0.71 -23.74 -17.03
N LEU A 27 -1.08 -24.57 -16.05
CA LEU A 27 -1.37 -25.98 -16.26
C LEU A 27 -2.83 -26.07 -16.76
N GLY A 28 -3.02 -26.50 -18.02
CA GLY A 28 -4.32 -26.55 -18.68
C GLY A 28 -4.66 -25.25 -19.43
N ARG A 29 -5.97 -25.01 -19.64
CA ARG A 29 -6.45 -23.83 -20.38
C ARG A 29 -6.17 -22.55 -19.59
N PRO A 30 -5.45 -21.57 -20.17
CA PRO A 30 -5.22 -20.29 -19.51
C PRO A 30 -6.55 -19.56 -19.26
N PRO A 31 -6.63 -18.73 -18.21
CA PRO A 31 -7.80 -17.90 -17.97
C PRO A 31 -7.98 -16.87 -19.09
N LEU A 32 -9.24 -16.60 -19.43
CA LEU A 32 -9.56 -15.59 -20.46
C LEU A 32 -9.24 -14.17 -20.01
N LEU A 33 -9.44 -13.83 -18.72
CA LEU A 33 -8.98 -12.59 -18.13
C LEU A 33 -7.47 -12.74 -17.84
N THR A 34 -6.61 -11.93 -18.43
CA THR A 34 -5.15 -11.95 -18.20
C THR A 34 -4.80 -11.49 -16.78
N ASP A 35 -3.54 -11.63 -16.37
CA ASP A 35 -3.09 -11.13 -15.07
C ASP A 35 -3.01 -9.60 -15.07
N SER A 36 -2.63 -8.98 -16.18
CA SER A 36 -2.63 -7.52 -16.37
C SER A 36 -4.04 -6.95 -16.29
N GLU A 37 -5.02 -7.55 -16.98
CA GLU A 37 -6.43 -7.19 -16.86
C GLU A 37 -6.97 -7.36 -15.43
N LEU A 38 -6.55 -8.43 -14.74
CA LEU A 38 -6.94 -8.67 -13.34
C LEU A 38 -6.46 -7.54 -12.42
N LEU A 39 -5.21 -7.07 -12.60
CA LEU A 39 -4.67 -5.96 -11.81
C LEU A 39 -5.37 -4.64 -12.14
N CYS A 40 -5.64 -4.36 -13.43
CA CYS A 40 -6.43 -3.20 -13.83
C CYS A 40 -7.85 -3.23 -13.22
N LEU A 41 -8.51 -4.38 -13.28
CA LEU A 41 -9.83 -4.58 -12.67
C LEU A 41 -9.77 -4.39 -11.15
N ALA A 42 -8.69 -4.80 -10.50
CA ALA A 42 -8.49 -4.63 -9.07
C ALA A 42 -8.26 -3.16 -8.69
N VAL A 43 -7.50 -2.40 -9.49
CA VAL A 43 -7.30 -0.95 -9.30
C VAL A 43 -8.62 -0.21 -9.47
N ALA A 44 -9.37 -0.49 -10.54
CA ALA A 44 -10.68 0.10 -10.79
C ALA A 44 -11.66 -0.13 -9.63
N GLN A 45 -11.67 -1.34 -9.05
CA GLN A 45 -12.49 -1.65 -7.87
C GLN A 45 -12.24 -0.69 -6.72
N VAL A 46 -10.96 -0.37 -6.46
CA VAL A 46 -10.55 0.49 -5.34
C VAL A 46 -10.85 1.95 -5.64
N LEU A 47 -10.49 2.43 -6.82
CA LEU A 47 -10.71 3.82 -7.22
C LEU A 47 -12.18 4.19 -7.27
N LEU A 48 -13.05 3.25 -7.67
CA LEU A 48 -14.51 3.42 -7.68
C LEU A 48 -15.17 3.11 -6.32
N GLY A 49 -14.41 2.89 -5.25
CA GLY A 49 -14.94 2.72 -3.90
C GLY A 49 -15.75 1.42 -3.65
N PHE A 50 -15.59 0.39 -4.47
CA PHE A 50 -16.34 -0.85 -4.29
C PHE A 50 -15.72 -1.76 -3.22
N HIS A 51 -16.27 -1.75 -2.00
CA HIS A 51 -15.87 -2.65 -0.92
C HIS A 51 -16.42 -4.08 -1.07
N SER A 52 -17.59 -4.23 -1.70
CA SER A 52 -18.24 -5.53 -1.94
C SER A 52 -17.87 -6.10 -3.30
N GLU A 53 -17.16 -7.23 -3.33
CA GLU A 53 -16.81 -7.95 -4.58
C GLU A 53 -18.04 -8.31 -5.42
N ALA A 54 -19.16 -8.67 -4.76
CA ALA A 54 -20.38 -9.03 -5.48
C ALA A 54 -21.01 -7.82 -6.18
N ARG A 55 -20.98 -6.65 -5.54
CA ARG A 55 -21.42 -5.40 -6.18
C ARG A 55 -20.46 -4.99 -7.28
N TRP A 56 -19.17 -5.11 -7.02
CA TRP A 56 -18.11 -4.79 -7.97
C TRP A 56 -18.25 -5.59 -9.28
N ILE A 57 -18.31 -6.92 -9.20
CA ILE A 57 -18.41 -7.77 -10.40
C ILE A 57 -19.70 -7.48 -11.18
N ARG A 58 -20.82 -7.19 -10.50
CA ARG A 58 -22.04 -6.78 -11.18
C ARG A 58 -21.89 -5.45 -11.92
N PHE A 59 -21.29 -4.46 -11.26
CA PHE A 59 -21.00 -3.16 -11.86
C PHE A 59 -20.05 -3.29 -13.06
N ALA A 60 -18.93 -3.99 -12.90
CA ALA A 60 -17.96 -4.21 -13.97
C ALA A 60 -18.60 -4.90 -15.21
N ARG A 61 -19.49 -5.87 -14.99
CA ARG A 61 -20.25 -6.51 -16.08
C ARG A 61 -21.21 -5.58 -16.80
N ALA A 62 -21.77 -4.61 -16.10
CA ALA A 62 -22.71 -3.66 -16.69
C ALA A 62 -22.00 -2.52 -17.43
N HIS A 63 -20.87 -2.05 -16.90
CA HIS A 63 -20.25 -0.79 -17.34
C HIS A 63 -18.85 -0.93 -17.96
N LEU A 64 -18.11 -2.01 -17.67
CA LEU A 64 -16.70 -2.15 -18.08
C LEU A 64 -16.48 -3.29 -19.09
N ARG A 65 -17.52 -3.81 -19.74
CA ARG A 65 -17.40 -4.90 -20.73
C ARG A 65 -16.54 -4.53 -21.92
N GLY A 66 -16.50 -3.26 -22.31
CA GLY A 66 -15.65 -2.76 -23.39
C GLY A 66 -14.17 -2.95 -23.09
N MET A 67 -13.77 -2.75 -21.85
CA MET A 67 -12.38 -2.94 -21.39
C MET A 67 -12.10 -4.38 -20.94
N PHE A 68 -13.07 -5.04 -20.30
CA PHE A 68 -12.92 -6.38 -19.73
C PHE A 68 -14.00 -7.33 -20.30
N PRO A 69 -13.82 -7.88 -21.51
CA PRO A 69 -14.83 -8.73 -22.15
C PRO A 69 -15.08 -10.04 -21.38
N HIS A 70 -14.10 -10.52 -20.62
CA HIS A 70 -14.12 -11.78 -19.90
C HIS A 70 -13.99 -11.61 -18.40
N LEU A 71 -15.09 -11.30 -17.72
CA LEU A 71 -15.11 -11.15 -16.27
C LEU A 71 -15.41 -12.50 -15.57
N PRO A 72 -14.60 -12.90 -14.59
CA PRO A 72 -14.84 -14.11 -13.82
C PRO A 72 -16.04 -13.95 -12.89
N GLU A 73 -16.55 -15.08 -12.39
CA GLU A 73 -17.45 -15.08 -11.24
C GLU A 73 -16.71 -14.64 -9.97
N ARG A 74 -17.46 -14.15 -8.97
CA ARG A 74 -16.88 -13.66 -7.69
C ARG A 74 -15.88 -14.63 -7.05
N PRO A 75 -16.15 -15.96 -6.92
CA PRO A 75 -15.18 -16.90 -6.34
C PRO A 75 -13.88 -16.97 -7.16
N GLY A 76 -13.99 -16.97 -8.48
CA GLY A 76 -12.85 -16.98 -9.40
C GLY A 76 -12.02 -15.69 -9.28
N TYR A 77 -12.66 -14.53 -9.26
CA TYR A 77 -12.00 -13.24 -9.04
C TYR A 77 -11.24 -13.23 -7.71
N ASN A 78 -11.90 -13.60 -6.61
CA ASN A 78 -11.28 -13.62 -5.29
C ASN A 78 -10.09 -14.60 -5.19
N LYS A 79 -10.24 -15.81 -5.75
CA LYS A 79 -9.16 -16.82 -5.78
C LYS A 79 -7.94 -16.28 -6.54
N ARG A 80 -8.18 -15.72 -7.73
CA ARG A 80 -7.09 -15.17 -8.57
C ARG A 80 -6.41 -13.97 -7.92
N LEU A 81 -7.18 -13.03 -7.37
CA LEU A 81 -6.60 -11.84 -6.73
C LEU A 81 -5.74 -12.22 -5.51
N ARG A 82 -6.14 -13.22 -4.73
CA ARG A 82 -5.29 -13.74 -3.63
C ARG A 82 -4.00 -14.37 -4.14
N ALA A 83 -4.06 -15.11 -5.23
CA ALA A 83 -2.86 -15.70 -5.85
C ALA A 83 -1.96 -14.64 -6.51
N ALA A 84 -2.52 -13.53 -6.95
CA ALA A 84 -1.80 -12.44 -7.62
C ALA A 84 -1.01 -11.50 -6.67
N ARG A 85 -0.87 -11.82 -5.37
CA ARG A 85 -0.11 -10.97 -4.42
C ARG A 85 1.32 -10.64 -4.90
N PRO A 86 2.12 -11.60 -5.42
CA PRO A 86 3.44 -11.26 -5.95
C PRO A 86 3.36 -10.31 -7.15
N LEU A 87 2.36 -10.46 -8.01
CA LEU A 87 2.15 -9.58 -9.17
C LEU A 87 1.74 -8.17 -8.73
N LEU A 88 0.91 -8.05 -7.67
CA LEU A 88 0.58 -6.75 -7.08
C LEU A 88 1.84 -6.04 -6.56
N GLN A 89 2.71 -6.74 -5.84
CA GLN A 89 3.97 -6.18 -5.34
C GLN A 89 4.90 -5.76 -6.48
N GLN A 90 5.01 -6.60 -7.51
CA GLN A 90 5.81 -6.28 -8.68
C GLN A 90 5.27 -5.06 -9.42
N ALA A 91 3.96 -5.00 -9.70
CA ALA A 91 3.36 -3.86 -10.37
C ALA A 91 3.52 -2.55 -9.58
N ILE A 92 3.37 -2.59 -8.24
CA ILE A 92 3.67 -1.43 -7.37
C ILE A 92 5.12 -0.98 -7.59
N ARG A 93 6.07 -1.91 -7.60
CA ARG A 93 7.49 -1.63 -7.77
C ARG A 93 7.81 -1.08 -9.15
N ASP A 94 7.24 -1.67 -10.20
CA ASP A 94 7.49 -1.28 -11.59
C ASP A 94 6.94 0.12 -11.89
N LEU A 95 5.74 0.44 -11.41
CA LEU A 95 5.16 1.79 -11.52
C LEU A 95 5.95 2.82 -10.70
N ALA A 96 6.38 2.44 -9.49
CA ALA A 96 7.17 3.32 -8.66
C ALA A 96 8.52 3.66 -9.33
N ARG A 97 9.22 2.66 -9.86
CA ARG A 97 10.50 2.83 -10.57
C ARG A 97 10.39 3.62 -11.87
N ASP A 98 9.23 3.59 -12.51
CA ASP A 98 8.93 4.36 -13.72
C ASP A 98 8.71 5.86 -13.43
N SER A 99 8.58 6.24 -12.18
CA SER A 99 8.42 7.61 -11.73
C SER A 99 9.76 8.18 -11.23
N ASP A 100 10.07 9.44 -11.59
CA ASP A 100 11.20 10.19 -11.04
C ASP A 100 11.13 10.36 -9.50
N LEU A 101 9.91 10.24 -8.94
CA LEU A 101 9.68 10.25 -7.49
C LEU A 101 10.35 9.07 -6.77
N TRP A 102 10.68 8.00 -7.50
CA TRP A 102 11.37 6.84 -6.96
C TRP A 102 12.80 7.15 -6.49
N ALA A 103 13.46 8.06 -7.18
CA ALA A 103 14.86 8.42 -6.90
C ALA A 103 15.04 9.33 -5.68
N ASP A 104 13.94 9.72 -4.99
CA ASP A 104 14.01 10.59 -3.82
C ASP A 104 14.90 9.99 -2.72
N PRO A 105 15.93 10.71 -2.23
CA PRO A 105 16.82 10.23 -1.18
C PRO A 105 16.20 10.30 0.21
N VAL A 106 14.96 10.77 0.32
CA VAL A 106 14.21 10.87 1.58
C VAL A 106 13.06 9.90 1.58
N TRP A 107 12.97 9.09 2.63
CA TRP A 107 11.81 8.24 2.89
C TRP A 107 11.12 8.65 4.17
N ILE A 108 9.82 8.36 4.23
CA ILE A 108 9.00 8.54 5.42
C ILE A 108 8.45 7.19 5.82
N THR A 109 8.53 6.83 7.09
CA THR A 109 7.98 5.58 7.61
C THR A 109 6.96 5.85 8.72
N ASP A 110 5.86 5.10 8.68
CA ASP A 110 4.84 5.11 9.72
C ASP A 110 4.06 3.79 9.72
N SER A 111 3.32 3.54 10.77
CA SER A 111 2.42 2.39 10.87
C SER A 111 0.98 2.82 11.12
N THR A 112 0.04 2.17 10.44
CA THR A 112 -1.38 2.43 10.61
C THR A 112 -2.16 1.16 10.92
N PRO A 113 -3.17 1.20 11.83
CA PRO A 113 -4.03 0.05 12.12
C PRO A 113 -4.81 -0.42 10.89
N VAL A 114 -4.86 -1.74 10.72
CA VAL A 114 -5.73 -2.46 9.79
C VAL A 114 -6.65 -3.35 10.62
N GLU A 115 -7.82 -2.81 10.96
CA GLU A 115 -8.78 -3.47 11.86
C GLU A 115 -9.44 -4.65 11.16
N CYS A 116 -9.34 -5.86 11.76
CA CYS A 116 -9.85 -7.11 11.18
C CYS A 116 -11.11 -7.63 11.87
N GLY A 117 -11.47 -7.08 13.02
CA GLY A 117 -12.67 -7.48 13.75
C GLY A 117 -12.94 -6.58 14.94
N ARG A 118 -14.22 -6.48 15.33
CA ARG A 118 -14.67 -5.59 16.42
C ARG A 118 -15.09 -6.35 17.68
N SER A 119 -15.58 -7.59 17.55
CA SER A 119 -16.02 -8.38 18.67
C SER A 119 -14.98 -9.41 19.11
N ARG A 120 -14.97 -9.77 20.38
CA ARG A 120 -14.12 -10.83 20.92
C ARG A 120 -14.40 -12.18 20.26
N ASP A 121 -15.66 -12.47 19.94
CA ASP A 121 -16.04 -13.71 19.25
C ASP A 121 -15.51 -13.75 17.84
N THR A 122 -15.54 -12.63 17.11
CA THR A 122 -14.91 -12.52 15.79
C THR A 122 -13.41 -12.77 15.90
N ALA A 123 -12.72 -12.16 16.85
CA ALA A 123 -11.29 -12.34 17.07
C ALA A 123 -10.92 -13.82 17.33
N ARG A 124 -11.71 -14.52 18.18
CA ARG A 124 -11.45 -15.93 18.53
C ARG A 124 -11.66 -16.89 17.37
N ARG A 125 -12.67 -16.64 16.53
CA ARG A 125 -13.08 -17.56 15.42
C ARG A 125 -12.48 -17.20 14.08
N SER A 126 -11.73 -16.11 14.01
CA SER A 126 -11.13 -15.64 12.75
C SER A 126 -9.96 -16.52 12.35
N ALA A 127 -9.82 -16.79 11.05
CA ALA A 127 -8.61 -17.39 10.49
C ALA A 127 -7.36 -16.48 10.62
N LEU A 128 -7.54 -15.23 11.06
CA LEU A 128 -6.46 -14.29 11.37
C LEU A 128 -5.98 -14.39 12.82
N ALA A 129 -6.57 -15.24 13.67
CA ALA A 129 -6.25 -15.31 15.11
C ALA A 129 -4.77 -15.63 15.40
N GLY A 130 -4.07 -16.34 14.50
CA GLY A 130 -2.63 -16.61 14.60
C GLY A 130 -1.73 -15.46 14.16
N TRP A 131 -2.27 -14.43 13.51
CA TRP A 131 -1.53 -13.31 12.93
C TRP A 131 -1.90 -11.97 13.56
N ALA A 132 -3.19 -11.73 13.77
CA ALA A 132 -3.73 -10.51 14.33
C ALA A 132 -3.60 -10.47 15.85
N GLY A 133 -3.54 -9.27 16.40
CA GLY A 133 -3.47 -9.01 17.81
C GLY A 133 -4.29 -7.80 18.23
N TYR A 134 -4.43 -7.61 19.55
CA TYR A 134 -4.95 -6.35 20.09
C TYR A 134 -3.85 -5.31 20.10
N GLY A 135 -4.16 -4.13 19.59
CA GLY A 135 -3.32 -2.93 19.62
C GLY A 135 -4.12 -1.71 20.05
N TYR A 136 -3.43 -0.68 20.47
CA TYR A 136 -4.02 0.61 20.82
C TYR A 136 -3.64 1.67 19.80
N SER A 137 -4.64 2.29 19.18
CA SER A 137 -4.43 3.43 18.28
C SER A 137 -4.44 4.72 19.10
N ARG A 138 -3.28 5.34 19.25
CA ARG A 138 -3.14 6.61 20.00
C ARG A 138 -3.87 7.76 19.32
N SER A 139 -3.82 7.84 18.00
CA SER A 139 -4.48 8.88 17.19
C SER A 139 -6.00 8.87 17.34
N HIS A 140 -6.59 7.68 17.52
CA HIS A 140 -8.03 7.52 17.66
C HIS A 140 -8.46 7.17 19.11
N SER A 141 -7.50 7.10 20.06
CA SER A 141 -7.75 6.77 21.46
C SER A 141 -8.61 5.51 21.67
N ARG A 142 -8.39 4.48 20.83
CA ARG A 142 -9.20 3.25 20.83
C ARG A 142 -8.36 1.99 20.68
N TRP A 143 -8.85 0.91 21.26
CA TRP A 143 -8.36 -0.44 21.02
C TRP A 143 -8.90 -0.96 19.68
N PHE A 144 -8.06 -1.71 18.97
CA PHE A 144 -8.46 -2.46 17.78
C PHE A 144 -7.91 -3.88 17.84
N TRP A 145 -8.54 -4.79 17.11
CA TRP A 145 -8.00 -6.12 16.86
C TRP A 145 -7.73 -6.26 15.35
N GLY A 146 -6.50 -6.57 15.00
CA GLY A 146 -6.10 -6.64 13.61
C GLY A 146 -4.58 -6.72 13.45
N LEU A 147 -4.10 -6.16 12.36
CA LEU A 147 -2.68 -5.99 12.03
C LEU A 147 -2.35 -4.49 11.96
N LYS A 148 -1.06 -4.17 11.87
CA LYS A 148 -0.58 -2.86 11.45
C LYS A 148 0.00 -2.96 10.05
N LEU A 149 -0.35 -2.02 9.19
CA LEU A 149 0.35 -1.76 7.95
C LEU A 149 1.54 -0.84 8.28
N HIS A 150 2.75 -1.33 8.10
CA HIS A 150 3.98 -0.56 8.13
C HIS A 150 4.29 -0.16 6.68
N LEU A 151 4.35 1.13 6.44
CA LEU A 151 4.55 1.69 5.11
C LEU A 151 5.78 2.59 5.10
N VAL A 152 6.64 2.38 4.12
CA VAL A 152 7.72 3.30 3.76
C VAL A 152 7.34 3.92 2.42
N CYS A 153 7.32 5.25 2.35
CA CYS A 153 7.00 5.99 1.12
C CYS A 153 7.96 7.17 0.91
N THR A 154 8.00 7.70 -0.30
CA THR A 154 8.65 8.97 -0.59
C THR A 154 7.85 10.14 -0.01
N PRO A 155 8.39 11.37 0.08
CA PRO A 155 7.65 12.56 0.50
C PRO A 155 6.41 12.86 -0.38
N ALA A 156 6.42 12.43 -1.62
CA ALA A 156 5.27 12.51 -2.52
C ALA A 156 4.17 11.45 -2.24
N GLY A 157 4.37 10.59 -1.24
CA GLY A 157 3.43 9.53 -0.89
C GLY A 157 3.55 8.24 -1.73
N LEU A 158 4.55 8.15 -2.62
CA LEU A 158 4.76 6.96 -3.44
C LEU A 158 5.25 5.79 -2.57
N PRO A 159 4.54 4.65 -2.53
CA PRO A 159 4.97 3.49 -1.77
C PRO A 159 6.31 2.94 -2.25
N VAL A 160 7.24 2.71 -1.33
CA VAL A 160 8.55 2.09 -1.58
C VAL A 160 8.55 0.64 -1.15
N THR A 161 8.23 0.38 0.11
CA THR A 161 8.07 -0.96 0.67
C THR A 161 7.06 -0.97 1.81
N TRP A 162 6.51 -2.13 2.13
CA TRP A 162 5.50 -2.28 3.16
C TRP A 162 5.43 -3.68 3.75
N ALA A 163 4.94 -3.78 4.97
CA ALA A 163 4.64 -5.04 5.64
C ALA A 163 3.36 -4.97 6.46
N LEU A 164 2.76 -6.14 6.67
CA LEU A 164 1.69 -6.34 7.66
C LEU A 164 2.25 -7.11 8.83
N ALA A 165 2.17 -6.54 10.02
CA ALA A 165 2.64 -7.18 11.25
C ALA A 165 1.60 -7.13 12.35
N SER A 166 1.70 -8.05 13.32
CA SER A 166 0.89 -7.99 14.54
C SER A 166 1.18 -6.67 15.28
N PRO A 167 0.17 -6.03 15.90
CA PRO A 167 0.41 -4.84 16.72
C PRO A 167 1.37 -5.05 17.90
N LYS A 168 1.70 -6.31 18.21
CA LYS A 168 2.65 -6.69 19.26
C LYS A 168 4.11 -6.66 18.79
N VAL A 169 4.33 -6.68 17.49
CA VAL A 169 5.68 -6.55 16.91
C VAL A 169 6.09 -5.10 16.96
N ASP A 170 7.32 -4.86 17.38
CA ASP A 170 7.87 -3.50 17.47
C ASP A 170 8.05 -2.88 16.07
N GLU A 171 7.65 -1.62 15.91
CA GLU A 171 7.75 -0.90 14.62
C GLU A 171 9.20 -0.79 14.13
N ARG A 172 10.15 -0.77 15.06
CA ARG A 172 11.60 -0.74 14.80
C ARG A 172 12.09 -2.05 14.19
N GLU A 173 11.62 -3.18 14.73
CA GLU A 173 11.93 -4.52 14.19
C GLU A 173 11.36 -4.68 12.78
N VAL A 174 10.14 -4.18 12.53
CA VAL A 174 9.53 -4.25 11.21
C VAL A 174 10.30 -3.40 10.20
N LEU A 175 10.73 -2.19 10.57
CA LEU A 175 11.54 -1.35 9.67
C LEU A 175 12.89 -2.02 9.36
N ALA A 176 13.58 -2.56 10.35
CA ALA A 176 14.83 -3.29 10.13
C ALA A 176 14.63 -4.49 9.19
N ALA A 177 13.58 -5.29 9.42
CA ALA A 177 13.26 -6.43 8.57
C ALA A 177 12.92 -6.03 7.12
N LEU A 178 12.22 -4.90 6.90
CA LEU A 178 11.96 -4.38 5.55
C LEU A 178 13.27 -4.04 4.82
N ILE A 179 14.22 -3.40 5.51
CA ILE A 179 15.53 -3.04 4.95
C ILE A 179 16.36 -4.28 4.64
N GLU A 180 16.40 -5.27 5.55
CA GLU A 180 17.12 -6.53 5.36
C GLU A 180 16.54 -7.37 4.21
N THR A 181 15.22 -7.38 4.06
CA THR A 181 14.54 -8.16 3.02
C THR A 181 14.77 -7.57 1.62
N GLU A 182 14.99 -6.25 1.53
CA GLU A 182 15.13 -5.53 0.27
C GLU A 182 16.40 -4.66 0.24
N PRO A 183 17.59 -5.23 0.36
CA PRO A 183 18.86 -4.49 0.48
C PRO A 183 19.18 -3.65 -0.77
N ASP A 184 18.66 -4.04 -1.94
CA ASP A 184 18.85 -3.30 -3.20
C ASP A 184 18.23 -1.92 -3.15
N LEU A 185 17.10 -1.76 -2.44
CA LEU A 185 16.44 -0.46 -2.29
C LEU A 185 17.34 0.57 -1.61
N VAL A 186 18.14 0.12 -0.64
CA VAL A 186 19.07 0.97 0.10
C VAL A 186 20.33 1.23 -0.73
N ARG A 187 20.87 0.18 -1.40
CA ARG A 187 22.04 0.32 -2.26
C ARG A 187 21.85 1.31 -3.40
N GLU A 188 20.64 1.40 -3.94
CA GLU A 188 20.28 2.37 -4.96
C GLU A 188 20.28 3.83 -4.46
N ARG A 189 20.41 4.07 -3.12
CA ARG A 189 20.26 5.39 -2.49
C ARG A 189 21.33 5.68 -1.44
N PRO A 190 22.58 5.93 -1.86
CA PRO A 190 23.63 6.31 -0.92
C PRO A 190 23.25 7.60 -0.16
N GLY A 191 23.40 7.56 1.17
CA GLY A 191 23.02 8.70 2.04
C GLY A 191 21.50 8.83 2.27
N LEU A 192 20.74 7.73 2.15
CA LEU A 192 19.31 7.70 2.41
C LEU A 192 18.96 8.30 3.78
N LEU A 193 17.98 9.21 3.79
CA LEU A 193 17.40 9.79 4.99
C LEU A 193 16.01 9.20 5.24
N ILE A 194 15.83 8.52 6.37
CA ILE A 194 14.50 8.05 6.80
C ILE A 194 13.96 9.00 7.87
N LEU A 195 12.73 9.44 7.67
CA LEU A 195 11.99 10.29 8.60
C LEU A 195 10.93 9.43 9.31
N ALA A 196 10.91 9.48 10.64
CA ALA A 196 10.01 8.67 11.45
C ALA A 196 9.48 9.45 12.67
N ASP A 197 8.50 8.89 13.34
CA ASP A 197 7.99 9.44 14.60
C ASP A 197 8.85 9.04 15.81
N LYS A 198 8.42 9.45 17.02
CA LYS A 198 9.10 9.12 18.29
C LYS A 198 9.08 7.63 18.64
N GLY A 199 8.18 6.84 18.06
CA GLY A 199 8.10 5.40 18.26
C GLY A 199 9.37 4.66 17.81
N TYR A 200 10.10 5.23 16.88
CA TYR A 200 11.33 4.65 16.32
C TYR A 200 12.61 4.98 17.12
N VAL A 201 12.50 5.48 18.34
CA VAL A 201 13.68 5.78 19.18
C VAL A 201 14.29 4.49 19.73
N SER A 202 15.48 4.12 19.23
CA SER A 202 16.27 2.96 19.68
C SER A 202 17.73 3.15 19.30
N ALA A 203 18.63 2.88 20.23
CA ALA A 203 20.08 2.87 19.95
C ALA A 203 20.49 1.67 19.11
N GLU A 204 19.73 0.58 19.16
CA GLU A 204 19.97 -0.61 18.35
C GLU A 204 19.58 -0.33 16.90
N LEU A 205 18.38 0.24 16.66
CA LEU A 205 17.95 0.64 15.33
C LEU A 205 18.90 1.70 14.73
N ASP A 206 19.36 2.68 15.53
CA ASP A 206 20.34 3.68 15.05
C ASP A 206 21.61 3.00 14.54
N ARG A 207 22.21 2.08 15.33
CA ARG A 207 23.40 1.34 14.91
C ARG A 207 23.16 0.49 13.66
N PHE A 208 22.02 -0.18 13.60
CA PHE A 208 21.65 -0.99 12.42
C PHE A 208 21.56 -0.12 11.16
N LEU A 209 20.89 1.03 11.23
CA LEU A 209 20.72 1.94 10.10
C LEU A 209 22.06 2.57 9.68
N ASP A 210 22.89 2.99 10.64
CA ASP A 210 24.22 3.52 10.38
C ASP A 210 25.10 2.52 9.63
N GLN A 211 25.04 1.21 9.97
CA GLN A 211 25.74 0.12 9.26
C GLN A 211 25.31 -0.01 7.80
N HIS A 212 24.05 0.39 7.48
CA HIS A 212 23.52 0.40 6.12
C HIS A 212 23.66 1.76 5.41
N GLY A 213 24.36 2.72 6.01
CA GLY A 213 24.53 4.08 5.45
C GLY A 213 23.25 4.90 5.44
N ILE A 214 22.31 4.59 6.33
CA ILE A 214 20.99 5.23 6.44
C ILE A 214 20.99 6.18 7.65
N THR A 215 20.58 7.42 7.43
CA THR A 215 20.35 8.39 8.52
C THR A 215 18.88 8.35 8.96
N LEU A 216 18.61 8.19 10.26
CA LEU A 216 17.27 8.28 10.82
C LEU A 216 17.05 9.61 11.51
N LEU A 217 16.14 10.42 10.99
CA LEU A 217 15.71 11.68 11.62
C LEU A 217 14.33 11.49 12.27
N ARG A 218 14.27 11.74 13.55
CA ARG A 218 13.06 11.67 14.39
C ARG A 218 13.07 12.72 15.49
N PRO A 219 11.92 13.09 16.06
CA PRO A 219 11.86 14.07 17.14
C PRO A 219 12.66 13.63 18.37
N SER A 220 13.43 14.53 18.94
CA SER A 220 14.14 14.33 20.20
C SER A 220 13.18 14.27 21.39
N TYR A 221 13.61 13.66 22.50
CA TYR A 221 12.88 13.78 23.78
C TYR A 221 12.94 15.22 24.30
N ARG A 222 11.89 15.64 25.00
CA ARG A 222 11.74 17.02 25.53
C ARG A 222 12.96 17.54 26.30
N ASN A 223 13.75 16.66 26.88
CA ASN A 223 14.91 16.99 27.73
C ASN A 223 16.25 16.84 26.99
N ARG A 224 16.25 16.72 25.65
CA ARG A 224 17.47 16.60 24.84
C ARG A 224 17.56 17.73 23.83
N THR A 225 18.79 18.09 23.46
CA THR A 225 19.06 19.05 22.38
C THR A 225 18.41 18.55 21.08
N PRO A 226 17.64 19.41 20.38
CA PRO A 226 17.08 19.07 19.08
C PRO A 226 18.16 18.65 18.09
N ARG A 227 17.88 17.65 17.26
CA ARG A 227 18.81 17.22 16.21
C ARG A 227 18.77 18.22 15.04
N PRO A 228 19.87 18.38 14.28
CA PRO A 228 19.84 19.15 13.04
C PRO A 228 18.73 18.66 12.12
N GLY A 229 17.92 19.58 11.57
CA GLY A 229 16.79 19.24 10.69
C GLY A 229 15.49 18.88 11.39
N GLU A 230 15.45 18.74 12.72
CA GLU A 230 14.23 18.36 13.46
C GLU A 230 13.05 19.32 13.23
N GLY A 231 13.33 20.59 12.92
CA GLY A 231 12.28 21.57 12.57
C GLY A 231 11.46 21.21 11.33
N LEU A 232 12.01 20.41 10.41
CA LEU A 232 11.33 19.96 9.20
C LEU A 232 10.35 18.81 9.46
N LEU A 233 10.48 18.11 10.60
CA LEU A 233 9.65 16.94 10.91
C LEU A 233 8.16 17.25 11.05
N LYS A 234 7.80 18.51 11.35
CA LYS A 234 6.38 18.89 11.48
C LYS A 234 5.65 18.82 10.14
N SER A 235 6.26 19.32 9.07
CA SER A 235 5.69 19.26 7.71
C SER A 235 5.68 17.83 7.17
N VAL A 236 6.74 17.07 7.46
CA VAL A 236 6.86 15.67 7.04
C VAL A 236 5.80 14.77 7.69
N ARG A 237 5.51 15.01 8.98
CA ARG A 237 4.46 14.28 9.68
C ARG A 237 3.08 14.47 9.00
N GLN A 238 2.77 15.67 8.54
CA GLN A 238 1.54 15.93 7.80
C GLN A 238 1.46 15.12 6.49
N LEU A 239 2.60 14.90 5.81
CA LEU A 239 2.64 14.11 4.58
C LEU A 239 2.26 12.65 4.84
N ILE A 240 2.87 11.99 5.83
CA ILE A 240 2.54 10.59 6.11
C ILE A 240 1.13 10.42 6.69
N GLU A 241 0.65 11.38 7.50
CA GLU A 241 -0.73 11.43 7.96
C GLU A 241 -1.69 11.51 6.76
N SER A 242 -1.41 12.37 5.76
CA SER A 242 -2.18 12.48 4.51
C SER A 242 -2.18 11.18 3.69
N VAL A 243 -1.05 10.45 3.62
CA VAL A 243 -0.97 9.13 2.96
C VAL A 243 -1.86 8.13 3.67
N ASN A 244 -1.80 8.07 5.00
CA ASN A 244 -2.64 7.18 5.80
C ASN A 244 -4.13 7.52 5.67
N ASP A 245 -4.48 8.81 5.64
CA ASP A 245 -5.86 9.27 5.46
C ASP A 245 -6.38 8.94 4.06
N THR A 246 -5.56 9.05 3.02
CA THR A 246 -5.89 8.60 1.66
C THR A 246 -6.19 7.10 1.64
N LEU A 247 -5.32 6.29 2.24
CA LEU A 247 -5.52 4.84 2.31
C LEU A 247 -6.80 4.46 3.07
N LYS A 248 -7.10 5.13 4.18
CA LYS A 248 -8.27 4.83 5.01
C LYS A 248 -9.56 5.42 4.45
N GLY A 249 -9.54 6.71 4.13
CA GLY A 249 -10.71 7.47 3.72
C GLY A 249 -11.10 7.23 2.27
N GLN A 250 -10.17 7.45 1.34
CA GLN A 250 -10.47 7.38 -0.10
C GLN A 250 -10.35 5.95 -0.65
N LEU A 251 -9.37 5.17 -0.19
CA LEU A 251 -9.16 3.80 -0.69
C LEU A 251 -9.78 2.71 0.21
N GLY A 252 -10.45 3.09 1.29
CA GLY A 252 -11.21 2.18 2.15
C GLY A 252 -10.36 1.08 2.80
N LEU A 253 -9.17 1.41 3.31
CA LEU A 253 -8.28 0.45 3.97
C LEU A 253 -8.97 -0.29 5.12
N GLU A 254 -9.81 0.39 5.91
CA GLU A 254 -10.56 -0.21 7.01
C GLU A 254 -11.71 -1.12 6.54
N GLN A 255 -12.11 -1.02 5.27
CA GLN A 255 -13.18 -1.82 4.64
C GLN A 255 -12.63 -2.89 3.70
N HIS A 256 -11.43 -3.41 4.01
CA HIS A 256 -10.71 -4.37 3.15
C HIS A 256 -11.44 -5.70 2.95
N GLY A 257 -12.26 -6.15 3.90
CA GLY A 257 -13.03 -7.40 3.81
C GLY A 257 -12.20 -8.70 3.80
N GLY A 258 -10.89 -8.64 4.03
CA GLY A 258 -9.99 -9.79 4.11
C GLY A 258 -10.25 -10.61 5.37
N ARG A 259 -10.42 -11.93 5.24
CA ARG A 259 -10.69 -12.86 6.36
C ARG A 259 -9.57 -13.86 6.62
N THR A 260 -8.60 -13.97 5.73
CA THR A 260 -7.37 -14.76 5.85
C THR A 260 -6.18 -13.87 5.63
N ILE A 261 -4.98 -14.28 6.05
CA ILE A 261 -3.76 -13.48 5.87
C ILE A 261 -3.46 -13.21 4.40
N GLU A 262 -3.67 -14.19 3.52
CA GLU A 262 -3.50 -14.04 2.09
C GLU A 262 -4.53 -13.06 1.50
N GLY A 263 -5.78 -13.19 1.95
CA GLY A 263 -6.86 -12.30 1.53
C GLY A 263 -6.63 -10.87 2.00
N LEU A 264 -6.16 -10.69 3.22
CA LEU A 264 -5.83 -9.38 3.76
C LEU A 264 -4.65 -8.76 3.01
N GLY A 265 -3.57 -9.52 2.82
CA GLY A 265 -2.40 -9.05 2.06
C GLY A 265 -2.75 -8.63 0.63
N ALA A 266 -3.59 -9.42 -0.07
CA ALA A 266 -4.09 -9.07 -1.40
C ALA A 266 -4.91 -7.77 -1.38
N ARG A 267 -5.77 -7.58 -0.38
CA ARG A 267 -6.60 -6.38 -0.27
C ARG A 267 -5.82 -5.12 0.09
N VAL A 268 -4.82 -5.24 0.93
CA VAL A 268 -3.90 -4.13 1.23
C VAL A 268 -3.04 -3.80 0.00
N GLY A 269 -2.42 -4.82 -0.63
CA GLY A 269 -1.64 -4.65 -1.85
C GLY A 269 -2.45 -4.01 -2.99
N GLN A 270 -3.72 -4.39 -3.14
CA GLN A 270 -4.65 -3.79 -4.11
C GLN A 270 -4.81 -2.27 -3.89
N ARG A 271 -4.91 -1.81 -2.65
CA ARG A 271 -5.04 -0.39 -2.30
C ARG A 271 -3.74 0.37 -2.52
N LEU A 272 -2.63 -0.25 -2.14
CA LEU A 272 -1.31 0.32 -2.41
C LEU A 272 -1.04 0.43 -3.91
N LEU A 273 -1.43 -0.59 -4.70
CA LEU A 273 -1.33 -0.51 -6.16
C LEU A 273 -2.20 0.62 -6.73
N ALA A 274 -3.44 0.77 -6.26
CA ALA A 274 -4.32 1.85 -6.71
C ALA A 274 -3.73 3.24 -6.38
N MET A 275 -3.17 3.41 -5.19
CA MET A 275 -2.49 4.65 -4.79
C MET A 275 -1.24 4.91 -5.65
N THR A 276 -0.40 3.89 -5.83
CA THR A 276 0.80 4.00 -6.67
C THR A 276 0.44 4.35 -8.11
N CYS A 277 -0.60 3.70 -8.65
CA CYS A 277 -1.07 3.95 -10.00
C CYS A 277 -1.59 5.39 -10.17
N ALA A 278 -2.37 5.90 -9.22
CA ALA A 278 -2.88 7.27 -9.27
C ALA A 278 -1.72 8.29 -9.19
N ILE A 279 -0.75 8.10 -8.30
CA ILE A 279 0.44 8.96 -8.17
C ILE A 279 1.25 8.95 -9.47
N TRP A 280 1.56 7.75 -9.98
CA TRP A 280 2.30 7.56 -11.22
C TRP A 280 1.59 8.22 -12.41
N HIS A 281 0.29 7.99 -12.57
CA HIS A 281 -0.50 8.56 -13.67
C HIS A 281 -0.58 10.09 -13.57
N ASN A 282 -0.85 10.63 -12.38
CA ASN A 282 -0.86 12.08 -12.16
C ASN A 282 0.50 12.69 -12.52
N ARG A 283 1.61 12.06 -12.10
CA ARG A 283 2.96 12.55 -12.42
C ARG A 283 3.23 12.52 -13.92
N THR A 284 2.87 11.43 -14.60
CA THR A 284 3.09 11.24 -16.04
C THR A 284 2.26 12.22 -16.89
N THR A 285 1.05 12.56 -16.43
CA THR A 285 0.13 13.47 -17.14
C THR A 285 0.28 14.93 -16.69
N GLY A 286 1.26 15.26 -15.83
CA GLY A 286 1.50 16.62 -15.33
C GLY A 286 0.42 17.14 -14.37
N GLN A 287 -0.37 16.24 -13.80
CA GLN A 287 -1.36 16.57 -12.77
C GLN A 287 -0.70 16.63 -11.37
N PRO A 288 -1.29 17.38 -10.41
CA PRO A 288 -0.80 17.37 -9.03
C PRO A 288 -0.75 15.94 -8.46
N VAL A 289 0.39 15.53 -7.92
CA VAL A 289 0.59 14.19 -7.34
C VAL A 289 -0.40 13.92 -6.21
N THR A 290 -0.73 14.94 -5.42
CA THR A 290 -1.70 14.90 -4.32
C THR A 290 -3.14 15.15 -4.77
N ARG A 291 -3.43 15.02 -6.07
CA ARG A 291 -4.78 15.16 -6.61
C ARG A 291 -5.74 14.22 -5.89
N SER A 292 -6.90 14.74 -5.50
CA SER A 292 -7.95 13.93 -4.88
C SER A 292 -8.37 12.76 -5.77
N LEU A 293 -8.51 11.57 -5.20
CA LEU A 293 -8.96 10.37 -5.91
C LEU A 293 -10.45 10.41 -6.29
N ILE A 294 -11.21 11.36 -5.75
CA ILE A 294 -12.58 11.67 -6.20
C ILE A 294 -12.64 11.95 -7.71
N ALA A 295 -11.52 12.35 -8.31
CA ALA A 295 -11.42 12.50 -9.76
C ALA A 295 -11.77 11.20 -10.53
N TYR A 296 -11.70 10.05 -9.89
CA TYR A 296 -12.03 8.74 -10.46
C TYR A 296 -13.36 8.17 -9.95
N ASP A 297 -14.04 8.89 -9.07
CA ASP A 297 -15.37 8.51 -8.55
C ASP A 297 -16.48 8.81 -9.59
N HIS A 298 -17.48 7.94 -9.69
CA HIS A 298 -18.59 8.03 -10.65
C HIS A 298 -19.93 8.11 -9.94
#